data_d432b88f9fabad476a5ab46e1f92e564
#
_entry.id   d432b88f9fabad476a5ab46e1f92e564
#
_cell.length_a   1.000
_cell.length_b   1.000
_cell.length_c   1.000
_cell.angle_alpha   90.00
_cell.angle_beta   90.00
_cell.angle_gamma   90.00
#
_symmetry.space_group_name_H-M   'P 1'
#
loop_
_entity.id
_entity.type
_entity.pdbx_description
1 polymer ?
#
loop_
_entity_poly.entity_id
_entity_poly.type
_entity_poly.pdbx_seq_one_letter_code
_entity_poly.pdbx_strand_id
1 'polypeptide(L)'
;MLTRRFILGAVLAAGTLAASPAFAGGAHAFDAKAFAAAQKAGKPILIAVYAPWCPTCKAQAPILSDLRADPKFKDLVYFVIDFDSQKDLLNRFGVRAQSTLIAFKGDKEAARSVGDTKRDSIFAMVGKAV
;
A
#
# COMPACT_ATOMS: atom_id res chain seq x y z
N MET A 1 32.54 5.21 -63.46
CA MET A 1 31.21 4.88 -62.95
C MET A 1 31.30 4.55 -61.47
N LEU A 2 30.99 5.50 -60.60
CA LEU A 2 31.06 5.32 -59.15
C LEU A 2 29.66 5.02 -58.61
N THR A 3 29.46 3.81 -58.08
CA THR A 3 28.24 3.45 -57.36
C THR A 3 28.42 3.73 -55.88
N ARG A 4 27.77 4.79 -55.40
CA ARG A 4 27.66 5.13 -53.95
C ARG A 4 26.66 4.17 -53.28
N ARG A 5 27.14 3.29 -52.43
CA ARG A 5 26.33 2.49 -51.52
C ARG A 5 26.02 3.32 -50.28
N PHE A 6 24.75 3.73 -50.14
CA PHE A 6 24.24 4.29 -48.89
C PHE A 6 23.94 3.16 -47.91
N ILE A 7 24.66 3.14 -46.82
CA ILE A 7 24.36 2.27 -45.68
C ILE A 7 23.41 3.03 -44.79
N LEU A 8 22.13 2.63 -44.78
CA LEU A 8 21.17 3.08 -43.79
C LEU A 8 21.46 2.37 -42.47
N GLY A 9 21.99 3.09 -41.50
CA GLY A 9 22.07 2.64 -40.12
C GLY A 9 20.70 2.72 -39.45
N ALA A 10 20.11 1.57 -39.19
CA ALA A 10 18.91 1.50 -38.35
C ALA A 10 19.30 1.68 -36.88
N VAL A 11 18.95 2.83 -36.30
CA VAL A 11 19.05 3.07 -34.86
C VAL A 11 17.85 2.38 -34.20
N LEU A 12 18.08 1.24 -33.58
CA LEU A 12 17.12 0.61 -32.69
C LEU A 12 17.11 1.40 -31.38
N ALA A 13 16.11 2.25 -31.19
CA ALA A 13 15.81 2.84 -29.92
C ALA A 13 15.21 1.75 -29.02
N ALA A 14 16.03 1.20 -28.13
CA ALA A 14 15.56 0.32 -27.05
C ALA A 14 14.77 1.18 -26.06
N GLY A 15 13.46 1.20 -26.20
CA GLY A 15 12.56 1.79 -25.23
C GLY A 15 12.57 0.94 -23.96
N THR A 16 13.22 1.43 -22.92
CA THR A 16 13.07 0.85 -21.57
C THR A 16 11.65 1.13 -21.09
N LEU A 17 10.79 0.10 -21.14
CA LEU A 17 9.54 0.14 -20.42
C LEU A 17 9.89 0.16 -18.93
N ALA A 18 9.81 1.33 -18.33
CA ALA A 18 9.79 1.45 -16.89
C ALA A 18 8.47 0.81 -16.41
N ALA A 19 8.55 -0.40 -15.88
CA ALA A 19 7.43 -1.03 -15.20
C ALA A 19 7.08 -0.18 -13.97
N SER A 20 6.00 0.59 -14.06
CA SER A 20 5.43 1.27 -12.90
C SER A 20 4.96 0.20 -11.91
N PRO A 21 5.38 0.24 -10.64
CA PRO A 21 4.87 -0.70 -9.67
C PRO A 21 3.36 -0.49 -9.54
N ALA A 22 2.59 -1.54 -9.82
CA ALA A 22 1.14 -1.53 -9.65
C ALA A 22 0.82 -1.58 -8.15
N PHE A 23 0.54 -0.42 -7.55
CA PHE A 23 0.16 -0.32 -6.14
C PHE A 23 -1.35 -0.51 -5.89
N ALA A 24 -2.16 -0.68 -6.92
CA ALA A 24 -3.61 -0.67 -6.79
C ALA A 24 -4.18 -2.04 -6.38
N GLY A 25 -4.95 -2.07 -5.30
CA GLY A 25 -6.04 -3.01 -5.03
C GLY A 25 -5.71 -4.32 -4.31
N GLY A 26 -4.46 -4.72 -4.08
CA GLY A 26 -4.11 -5.95 -3.38
C GLY A 26 -3.54 -5.71 -1.97
N ALA A 27 -3.71 -6.69 -1.07
CA ALA A 27 -2.99 -6.71 0.19
C ALA A 27 -1.54 -7.11 -0.07
N HIS A 28 -0.61 -6.28 0.35
CA HIS A 28 0.82 -6.56 0.24
C HIS A 28 1.42 -6.73 1.64
N ALA A 29 2.27 -7.75 1.82
CA ALA A 29 3.14 -7.77 2.99
C ALA A 29 3.92 -6.45 3.04
N PHE A 30 4.15 -5.92 4.24
CA PHE A 30 4.86 -4.65 4.38
C PHE A 30 6.23 -4.72 3.73
N ASP A 31 6.49 -3.77 2.86
CA ASP A 31 7.78 -3.57 2.19
C ASP A 31 8.21 -2.12 2.40
N ALA A 32 9.40 -1.92 3.00
CA ALA A 32 9.88 -0.59 3.36
C ALA A 32 10.13 0.31 2.15
N LYS A 33 10.58 -0.25 1.03
CA LYS A 33 10.80 0.52 -0.21
C LYS A 33 9.48 0.94 -0.85
N ALA A 34 8.53 0.02 -0.93
CA ALA A 34 7.20 0.29 -1.46
C ALA A 34 6.45 1.31 -0.59
N PHE A 35 6.58 1.20 0.73
CA PHE A 35 6.01 2.17 1.66
C PHE A 35 6.61 3.57 1.46
N ALA A 36 7.93 3.69 1.42
CA ALA A 36 8.60 4.97 1.18
C ALA A 36 8.23 5.57 -0.18
N ALA A 37 8.13 4.75 -1.23
CA ALA A 37 7.70 5.20 -2.55
C ALA A 37 6.26 5.72 -2.56
N ALA A 38 5.35 5.04 -1.87
CA ALA A 38 3.97 5.46 -1.73
C ALA A 38 3.86 6.78 -0.96
N GLN A 39 4.64 6.94 0.11
CA GLN A 39 4.71 8.18 0.87
C GLN A 39 5.22 9.35 0.01
N LYS A 40 6.30 9.13 -0.74
CA LYS A 40 6.88 10.14 -1.64
C LYS A 40 5.91 10.54 -2.75
N ALA A 41 5.13 9.60 -3.24
CA ALA A 41 4.10 9.84 -4.27
C ALA A 41 2.83 10.52 -3.71
N GLY A 42 2.75 10.76 -2.40
CA GLY A 42 1.60 11.36 -1.76
C GLY A 42 0.36 10.46 -1.73
N LYS A 43 0.55 9.15 -1.84
CA LYS A 43 -0.56 8.18 -1.89
C LYS A 43 -1.25 8.05 -0.53
N PRO A 44 -2.56 7.76 -0.51
CA PRO A 44 -3.22 7.25 0.68
C PRO A 44 -2.71 5.85 0.99
N ILE A 45 -2.35 5.60 2.25
CA ILE A 45 -1.77 4.32 2.69
C ILE A 45 -2.54 3.83 3.91
N LEU A 46 -2.84 2.55 3.94
CA LEU A 46 -3.37 1.86 5.11
C LEU A 46 -2.42 0.72 5.51
N ILE A 47 -2.01 0.73 6.76
CA ILE A 47 -1.30 -0.39 7.39
C ILE A 47 -2.27 -1.09 8.33
N ALA A 48 -2.44 -2.40 8.15
CA ALA A 48 -3.20 -3.27 9.05
C ALA A 48 -2.25 -4.24 9.75
N VAL A 49 -2.33 -4.30 11.06
CA VAL A 49 -1.56 -5.25 11.87
C VAL A 49 -2.43 -6.47 12.17
N TYR A 50 -2.01 -7.62 11.67
CA TYR A 50 -2.78 -8.85 11.65
C TYR A 50 -2.09 -9.97 12.42
N ALA A 51 -2.89 -10.81 13.07
CA ALA A 51 -2.47 -12.11 13.59
C ALA A 51 -3.54 -13.17 13.23
N PRO A 52 -3.14 -14.39 12.82
CA PRO A 52 -4.11 -15.43 12.39
C PRO A 52 -5.02 -15.94 13.51
N TRP A 53 -4.57 -15.82 14.76
CA TRP A 53 -5.33 -16.22 15.95
C TRP A 53 -6.26 -15.13 16.51
N CYS A 54 -6.24 -13.93 15.93
CA CYS A 54 -6.93 -12.73 16.44
C CYS A 54 -8.38 -12.66 15.94
N PRO A 55 -9.40 -12.82 16.80
CA PRO A 55 -10.80 -12.71 16.40
C PRO A 55 -11.18 -11.32 15.86
N THR A 56 -10.62 -10.27 16.45
CA THR A 56 -10.85 -8.88 16.03
C THR A 56 -10.31 -8.62 14.63
N CYS A 57 -9.15 -9.19 14.29
CA CYS A 57 -8.59 -9.11 12.95
C CYS A 57 -9.50 -9.81 11.92
N LYS A 58 -10.07 -10.96 12.29
CA LYS A 58 -11.05 -11.68 11.45
C LYS A 58 -12.31 -10.87 11.22
N ALA A 59 -12.78 -10.16 12.25
CA ALA A 59 -13.93 -9.26 12.14
C ALA A 59 -13.64 -8.03 11.25
N GLN A 60 -12.42 -7.53 11.26
CA GLN A 60 -11.99 -6.42 10.39
C GLN A 60 -11.85 -6.85 8.92
N ALA A 61 -11.48 -8.08 8.64
CA ALA A 61 -11.12 -8.54 7.30
C ALA A 61 -12.18 -8.25 6.23
N PRO A 62 -13.48 -8.58 6.41
CA PRO A 62 -14.49 -8.26 5.41
C PRO A 62 -14.70 -6.75 5.25
N ILE A 63 -14.57 -5.97 6.31
CA ILE A 63 -14.70 -4.50 6.26
C ILE A 63 -13.57 -3.91 5.43
N LEU A 64 -12.34 -4.36 5.66
CA LEU A 64 -11.17 -3.91 4.90
C LEU A 64 -11.22 -4.35 3.44
N SER A 65 -11.78 -5.53 3.15
CA SER A 65 -12.02 -5.98 1.79
C SER A 65 -13.01 -5.08 1.06
N ASP A 66 -14.12 -4.74 1.69
CA ASP A 66 -15.12 -3.84 1.13
C ASP A 66 -14.57 -2.43 0.91
N LEU A 67 -13.79 -1.94 1.86
CA LEU A 67 -13.14 -0.64 1.76
C LEU A 67 -12.21 -0.57 0.54
N ARG A 68 -11.41 -1.62 0.33
CA ARG A 68 -10.50 -1.68 -0.83
C ARG A 68 -11.23 -1.79 -2.17
N ALA A 69 -12.45 -2.31 -2.16
CA ALA A 69 -13.30 -2.40 -3.35
C ALA A 69 -14.07 -1.11 -3.63
N ASP A 70 -14.16 -0.19 -2.67
CA ASP A 70 -14.87 1.07 -2.83
C ASP A 70 -14.08 2.03 -3.74
N PRO A 71 -14.72 2.61 -4.79
CA PRO A 71 -14.07 3.56 -5.69
C PRO A 71 -13.40 4.76 -5.01
N LYS A 72 -13.90 5.18 -3.85
CA LYS A 72 -13.30 6.24 -3.03
C LYS A 72 -11.86 5.94 -2.66
N PHE A 73 -11.52 4.65 -2.46
CA PHE A 73 -10.22 4.19 -2.02
C PHE A 73 -9.41 3.52 -3.13
N LYS A 74 -9.73 3.79 -4.40
CA LYS A 74 -9.07 3.16 -5.57
C LYS A 74 -7.54 3.33 -5.59
N ASP A 75 -7.03 4.42 -5.02
CA ASP A 75 -5.60 4.73 -4.99
C ASP A 75 -4.93 4.32 -3.67
N LEU A 76 -5.68 3.69 -2.77
CA LEU A 76 -5.19 3.25 -1.47
C LEU A 76 -4.14 2.15 -1.62
N VAL A 77 -2.97 2.38 -1.04
CA VAL A 77 -1.92 1.37 -0.91
C VAL A 77 -2.10 0.66 0.42
N TYR A 78 -2.26 -0.66 0.38
CA TYR A 78 -2.60 -1.44 1.56
C TYR A 78 -1.48 -2.42 1.93
N PHE A 79 -0.93 -2.25 3.13
CA PHE A 79 0.11 -3.12 3.68
C PHE A 79 -0.39 -3.87 4.90
N VAL A 80 0.08 -5.10 5.05
CA VAL A 80 -0.17 -5.93 6.22
C VAL A 80 1.13 -6.20 6.95
N ILE A 81 1.13 -5.96 8.26
CA ILE A 81 2.22 -6.33 9.16
C ILE A 81 1.78 -7.55 9.98
N ASP A 82 2.62 -8.59 10.01
CA ASP A 82 2.42 -9.74 10.86
C ASP A 82 2.82 -9.40 12.31
N PHE A 83 1.85 -9.45 13.20
CA PHE A 83 2.06 -9.13 14.62
C PHE A 83 3.04 -10.07 15.32
N ASP A 84 3.03 -11.34 14.93
CA ASP A 84 3.82 -12.37 15.64
C ASP A 84 5.30 -12.35 15.24
N SER A 85 5.59 -12.10 13.94
CA SER A 85 6.93 -12.25 13.38
C SER A 85 7.66 -10.93 13.06
N GLN A 86 6.94 -9.81 12.88
CA GLN A 86 7.54 -8.55 12.43
C GLN A 86 7.66 -7.51 13.56
N LYS A 87 8.29 -7.90 14.66
CA LYS A 87 8.42 -7.06 15.86
C LYS A 87 9.13 -5.72 15.61
N ASP A 88 10.10 -5.69 14.72
CA ASP A 88 10.79 -4.45 14.36
C ASP A 88 9.86 -3.42 13.72
N LEU A 89 8.91 -3.89 12.89
CA LEU A 89 7.90 -3.03 12.30
C LEU A 89 6.90 -2.52 13.33
N LEU A 90 6.52 -3.36 14.30
CA LEU A 90 5.66 -2.94 15.40
C LEU A 90 6.32 -1.81 16.20
N ASN A 91 7.61 -1.94 16.51
CA ASN A 91 8.39 -0.91 17.20
C ASN A 91 8.50 0.37 16.36
N ARG A 92 8.78 0.22 15.05
CA ARG A 92 8.88 1.36 14.13
C ARG A 92 7.62 2.22 14.10
N PHE A 93 6.44 1.57 14.10
CA PHE A 93 5.15 2.27 14.04
C PHE A 93 4.51 2.49 15.41
N GLY A 94 5.17 2.11 16.50
CA GLY A 94 4.64 2.26 17.86
C GLY A 94 3.39 1.41 18.09
N VAL A 95 3.31 0.23 17.49
CA VAL A 95 2.19 -0.70 17.60
C VAL A 95 2.39 -1.66 18.76
N ARG A 96 1.39 -1.79 19.62
CA ARG A 96 1.41 -2.66 20.80
C ARG A 96 0.37 -3.76 20.77
N ALA A 97 -0.55 -3.72 19.83
CA ALA A 97 -1.64 -4.68 19.73
C ALA A 97 -1.91 -5.05 18.26
N GLN A 98 -2.34 -6.28 18.06
CA GLN A 98 -2.93 -6.70 16.78
C GLN A 98 -4.22 -5.89 16.54
N SER A 99 -4.75 -5.94 15.32
CA SER A 99 -5.93 -5.14 14.92
C SER A 99 -5.71 -3.62 14.95
N THR A 100 -4.47 -3.18 14.97
CA THR A 100 -4.14 -1.77 14.79
C THR A 100 -4.21 -1.41 13.32
N LEU A 101 -4.92 -0.33 13.02
CA LEU A 101 -5.02 0.27 11.69
C LEU A 101 -4.35 1.64 11.72
N ILE A 102 -3.49 1.91 10.76
CA ILE A 102 -2.79 3.20 10.64
C ILE A 102 -2.99 3.72 9.23
N ALA A 103 -3.60 4.89 9.09
CA ALA A 103 -3.81 5.56 7.82
C ALA A 103 -2.83 6.71 7.65
N PHE A 104 -2.17 6.76 6.48
CA PHE A 104 -1.26 7.84 6.10
C PHE A 104 -1.77 8.59 4.88
N LYS A 105 -1.62 9.88 4.90
CA LYS A 105 -1.74 10.73 3.72
C LYS A 105 -0.34 11.12 3.28
N GLY A 106 0.20 10.41 2.29
CA GLY A 106 1.61 10.53 1.94
C GLY A 106 2.51 10.17 3.14
N ASP A 107 3.36 11.08 3.56
CA ASP A 107 4.30 10.91 4.68
C ASP A 107 3.71 11.22 6.06
N LYS A 108 2.44 11.66 6.13
CA LYS A 108 1.79 12.06 7.39
C LYS A 108 0.80 11.01 7.86
N GLU A 109 0.94 10.58 9.11
CA GLU A 109 -0.08 9.77 9.76
C GLU A 109 -1.35 10.60 9.93
N ALA A 110 -2.43 10.18 9.28
CA ALA A 110 -3.71 10.90 9.29
C ALA A 110 -4.63 10.41 10.40
N ALA A 111 -4.60 9.11 10.71
CA ALA A 111 -5.43 8.50 11.74
C ALA A 111 -4.88 7.14 12.16
N ARG A 112 -5.29 6.72 13.37
CA ARG A 112 -4.93 5.41 13.94
C ARG A 112 -6.09 4.89 14.77
N SER A 113 -6.32 3.58 14.73
CA SER A 113 -7.27 2.91 15.60
C SER A 113 -6.75 1.56 16.05
N VAL A 114 -7.22 1.09 17.20
CA VAL A 114 -6.88 -0.23 17.74
C VAL A 114 -8.16 -0.98 18.05
N GLY A 115 -8.33 -2.15 17.43
CA GLY A 115 -9.46 -3.03 17.69
C GLY A 115 -10.82 -2.55 17.19
N ASP A 116 -10.85 -1.58 16.28
CA ASP A 116 -12.10 -1.08 15.70
C ASP A 116 -12.70 -2.12 14.75
N THR A 117 -13.96 -2.47 14.97
CA THR A 117 -14.73 -3.43 14.16
C THR A 117 -16.01 -2.82 13.59
N LYS A 118 -16.13 -1.50 13.64
CA LYS A 118 -17.29 -0.78 13.10
C LYS A 118 -16.96 -0.27 11.70
N ARG A 119 -17.75 -0.70 10.71
CA ARG A 119 -17.59 -0.31 9.31
C ARG A 119 -17.47 1.20 9.13
N ASP A 120 -18.45 1.96 9.62
CA ASP A 120 -18.50 3.41 9.44
C ASP A 120 -17.29 4.11 10.07
N SER A 121 -16.87 3.64 11.23
CA SER A 121 -15.70 4.16 11.93
C SER A 121 -14.41 3.92 11.15
N ILE A 122 -14.21 2.71 10.63
CA ILE A 122 -13.04 2.35 9.83
C ILE A 122 -13.02 3.16 8.51
N PHE A 123 -14.15 3.26 7.82
CA PHE A 123 -14.25 4.04 6.59
C PHE A 123 -13.96 5.52 6.83
N ALA A 124 -14.49 6.10 7.90
CA ALA A 124 -14.24 7.49 8.27
C ALA A 124 -12.75 7.72 8.62
N MET A 125 -12.15 6.80 9.35
CA MET A 125 -10.75 6.87 9.74
C MET A 125 -9.82 6.83 8.50
N VAL A 126 -10.00 5.85 7.62
CA VAL A 126 -9.18 5.72 6.41
C VAL A 126 -9.48 6.85 5.42
N GLY A 127 -10.71 7.36 5.42
CA GLY A 127 -11.12 8.51 4.62
C GLY A 127 -10.30 9.78 4.89
N LYS A 128 -9.67 9.90 6.07
CA LYS A 128 -8.77 11.03 6.39
C LYS A 128 -7.46 11.00 5.59
N ALA A 129 -7.12 9.87 4.99
CA ALA A 129 -5.91 9.71 4.18
C ALA A 129 -6.14 10.02 2.68
N VAL A 130 -7.37 10.14 2.22
CA VAL A 130 -7.74 10.39 0.81
C VAL A 130 -8.02 11.86 0.54
#